data_249b3a4970cc39524434b12739ff99b3
#
_entry.id   249b3a4970cc39524434b12739ff99b3
#
_cell.length_a   1.000
_cell.length_b   1.000
_cell.length_c   1.000
_cell.angle_alpha   90.00
_cell.angle_beta   90.00
_cell.angle_gamma   90.00
#
_symmetry.space_group_name_H-M   'P 1'
#
loop_
_entity.id
_entity.type
_entity.pdbx_description
1 polymer ?
#
loop_
_entity_poly.entity_id
_entity_poly.type
_entity_poly.pdbx_seq_one_letter_code
_entity_poly.pdbx_strand_id
1 'polypeptide(L)'
;MQQYRIDPRIDEDFAAWFAVYQRSELARDEANASGWRPEEIRARAIDDGGPDVTHLLAFGDHGAPPVSVAKVEVTRDDPTPWWRTELHVDPVLRRRGYGSAHLTQLENYVRDRGRREIVVAVIEGANEVGLAPNRLFAPQHGYTLGDESARRDLAWPFPTALRDELLARWRPLAQDYEILTWTSTTPGRWLADRAHLTAVMPSEAPYADLEPLSEEWDGARVRRFEERVASMGRELLVAAARHVTSDSLVAFSELTVSRDSPDTAYQWDTLVLRAHRGHRLGGLMKLATMDLLAHTGLPVRRISTFNSLLNTPMIRVNEELGARLAGANLLWRKTLAST
;
A
#
# COMPACT_ATOMS: atom_id res chain seq x y z
N MET A 1 27.35 15.98 -6.13
CA MET A 1 26.01 15.36 -6.14
C MET A 1 25.28 15.66 -4.83
N GLN A 2 24.05 16.13 -4.92
CA GLN A 2 23.24 16.52 -3.77
C GLN A 2 21.81 16.00 -3.94
N GLN A 3 21.09 15.87 -2.83
CA GLN A 3 19.66 15.60 -2.83
C GLN A 3 18.90 16.92 -3.01
N TYR A 4 17.88 16.89 -3.88
CA TYR A 4 16.95 18.01 -4.07
C TYR A 4 15.53 17.49 -4.23
N ARG A 5 14.56 18.36 -3.93
CA ARG A 5 13.13 18.00 -4.06
C ARG A 5 12.65 18.32 -5.47
N ILE A 6 11.85 17.41 -6.02
CA ILE A 6 11.18 17.57 -7.31
C ILE A 6 9.80 18.22 -7.09
N ASP A 7 9.47 19.23 -7.89
CA ASP A 7 8.09 19.68 -8.01
C ASP A 7 7.36 18.79 -9.04
N PRO A 8 6.35 18.03 -8.62
CA PRO A 8 5.61 17.16 -9.53
C PRO A 8 4.82 17.91 -10.62
N ARG A 9 4.69 19.24 -10.53
CA ARG A 9 4.05 20.09 -11.54
C ARG A 9 4.97 20.45 -12.70
N ILE A 10 6.28 20.32 -12.52
CA ILE A 10 7.28 20.55 -13.58
C ILE A 10 7.48 19.24 -14.35
N ASP A 11 6.98 19.19 -15.58
CA ASP A 11 6.94 17.94 -16.38
C ASP A 11 8.32 17.34 -16.62
N GLU A 12 9.33 18.15 -16.94
CA GLU A 12 10.68 17.69 -17.24
C GLU A 12 11.35 17.04 -16.02
N ASP A 13 11.28 17.71 -14.85
CA ASP A 13 11.85 17.21 -13.59
C ASP A 13 11.16 15.92 -13.14
N PHE A 14 9.82 15.90 -13.23
CA PHE A 14 9.04 14.72 -12.88
C PHE A 14 9.33 13.54 -13.83
N ALA A 15 9.43 13.78 -15.14
CA ALA A 15 9.74 12.75 -16.13
C ALA A 15 11.13 12.16 -15.90
N ALA A 16 12.14 12.99 -15.59
CA ALA A 16 13.49 12.54 -15.29
C ALA A 16 13.52 11.68 -14.01
N TRP A 17 12.82 12.10 -12.98
CA TRP A 17 12.64 11.34 -11.73
C TRP A 17 11.96 9.99 -12.00
N PHE A 18 10.83 10.02 -12.69
CA PHE A 18 10.02 8.83 -12.97
C PHE A 18 10.78 7.81 -13.83
N ALA A 19 11.58 8.27 -14.76
CA ALA A 19 12.40 7.39 -15.61
C ALA A 19 13.37 6.51 -14.79
N VAL A 20 14.00 7.07 -13.74
CA VAL A 20 14.88 6.28 -12.84
C VAL A 20 14.05 5.30 -12.00
N TYR A 21 12.93 5.76 -11.45
CA TYR A 21 11.99 4.93 -10.70
C TYR A 21 11.54 3.72 -11.53
N GLN A 22 11.05 3.98 -12.74
CA GLN A 22 10.54 2.95 -13.66
C GLN A 22 11.61 1.93 -14.05
N ARG A 23 12.82 2.39 -14.43
CA ARG A 23 13.92 1.48 -14.75
C ARG A 23 14.31 0.60 -13.57
N SER A 24 14.28 1.16 -12.36
CA SER A 24 14.59 0.40 -11.14
C SER A 24 13.54 -0.67 -10.85
N GLU A 25 12.25 -0.36 -11.05
CA GLU A 25 11.14 -1.29 -10.89
C GLU A 25 11.18 -2.44 -11.91
N LEU A 26 11.36 -2.10 -13.18
CA LEU A 26 11.48 -3.11 -14.26
C LEU A 26 12.70 -4.03 -14.08
N ALA A 27 13.83 -3.48 -13.64
CA ALA A 27 15.04 -4.28 -13.39
C ALA A 27 14.91 -5.22 -12.17
N ARG A 28 13.90 -5.04 -11.33
CA ARG A 28 13.60 -5.94 -10.22
C ARG A 28 12.76 -7.14 -10.66
N ASP A 29 11.70 -6.90 -11.40
CA ASP A 29 10.78 -7.94 -11.87
C ASP A 29 9.99 -7.41 -13.08
N GLU A 30 10.52 -7.64 -14.27
CA GLU A 30 9.94 -7.14 -15.51
C GLU A 30 8.51 -7.69 -15.75
N ALA A 31 8.29 -8.97 -15.42
CA ALA A 31 7.01 -9.65 -15.67
C ALA A 31 5.92 -9.25 -14.66
N ASN A 32 6.32 -8.83 -13.45
CA ASN A 32 5.40 -8.54 -12.35
C ASN A 32 5.68 -7.19 -11.71
N ALA A 33 6.32 -6.27 -12.43
CA ALA A 33 6.54 -4.92 -11.95
C ALA A 33 5.21 -4.33 -11.43
N SER A 34 5.16 -4.08 -10.14
CA SER A 34 3.98 -3.54 -9.45
C SER A 34 4.14 -2.04 -9.15
N GLY A 35 5.05 -1.41 -9.89
CA GLY A 35 5.36 0.00 -9.74
C GLY A 35 4.13 0.88 -9.99
N TRP A 36 4.11 1.98 -9.26
CA TRP A 36 3.10 3.02 -9.44
C TRP A 36 3.25 3.67 -10.82
N ARG A 37 2.15 4.07 -11.41
CA ARG A 37 2.13 4.81 -12.67
C ARG A 37 2.51 6.28 -12.44
N PRO A 38 2.96 7.00 -13.51
CA PRO A 38 3.34 8.40 -13.36
C PRO A 38 2.20 9.26 -12.83
N GLU A 39 0.96 9.05 -13.32
CA GLU A 39 -0.22 9.80 -12.89
C GLU A 39 -0.52 9.56 -11.41
N GLU A 40 -0.38 8.33 -10.94
CA GLU A 40 -0.62 7.94 -9.55
C GLU A 40 0.40 8.57 -8.60
N ILE A 41 1.69 8.53 -8.97
CA ILE A 41 2.75 9.16 -8.18
C ILE A 41 2.57 10.67 -8.17
N ARG A 42 2.25 11.26 -9.33
CA ARG A 42 2.03 12.69 -9.46
C ARG A 42 0.85 13.16 -8.59
N ALA A 43 -0.28 12.46 -8.64
CA ALA A 43 -1.45 12.78 -7.83
C ALA A 43 -1.15 12.73 -6.32
N ARG A 44 -0.34 11.77 -5.87
CA ARG A 44 0.09 11.66 -4.46
C ARG A 44 1.13 12.70 -4.07
N ALA A 45 1.91 13.21 -5.01
CA ALA A 45 2.99 14.15 -4.76
C ALA A 45 2.56 15.62 -4.85
N ILE A 46 1.42 15.92 -5.49
CA ILE A 46 0.83 17.25 -5.48
C ILE A 46 0.29 17.53 -4.08
N ASP A 47 0.86 18.55 -3.44
CA ASP A 47 0.43 18.99 -2.13
C ASP A 47 -0.87 19.79 -2.26
N ASP A 48 -1.94 19.23 -1.74
CA ASP A 48 -3.29 19.82 -1.71
C ASP A 48 -3.64 20.45 -0.34
N GLY A 49 -2.63 20.50 0.58
CA GLY A 49 -2.82 20.97 1.96
C GLY A 49 -3.40 19.90 2.89
N GLY A 50 -3.67 18.71 2.39
CA GLY A 50 -4.17 17.59 3.18
C GLY A 50 -3.12 16.98 4.13
N PRO A 51 -3.54 16.03 4.98
CA PRO A 51 -2.64 15.42 5.97
C PRO A 51 -1.53 14.57 5.31
N ASP A 52 -1.78 14.02 4.13
CA ASP A 52 -0.89 13.07 3.47
C ASP A 52 -0.35 13.62 2.16
N VAL A 53 0.97 13.56 1.98
CA VAL A 53 1.65 13.95 0.74
C VAL A 53 2.87 13.06 0.49
N THR A 54 3.21 12.82 -0.77
CA THR A 54 4.45 12.15 -1.15
C THR A 54 5.48 13.18 -1.60
N HIS A 55 6.62 13.26 -0.91
CA HIS A 55 7.75 14.06 -1.37
C HIS A 55 8.60 13.24 -2.34
N LEU A 56 8.87 13.81 -3.52
CA LEU A 56 9.77 13.22 -4.51
C LEU A 56 11.14 13.88 -4.39
N LEU A 57 12.16 13.04 -4.20
CA LEU A 57 13.55 13.47 -4.01
C LEU A 57 14.41 12.87 -5.11
N ALA A 58 15.33 13.67 -5.63
CA ALA A 58 16.33 13.23 -6.59
C ALA A 58 17.74 13.44 -6.01
N PHE A 59 18.67 12.60 -6.42
CA PHE A 59 20.08 12.69 -6.05
C PHE A 59 20.94 12.71 -7.31
N GLY A 60 21.72 13.73 -7.46
CA GLY A 60 22.54 13.98 -8.64
C GLY A 60 23.10 15.39 -8.68
N ASP A 61 23.55 15.83 -9.85
CA ASP A 61 23.88 17.22 -10.11
C ASP A 61 22.65 17.91 -10.70
N HIS A 62 22.32 19.09 -10.18
CA HIS A 62 21.14 19.84 -10.60
C HIS A 62 21.25 20.17 -12.10
N GLY A 63 20.19 19.93 -12.87
CA GLY A 63 20.19 20.13 -14.34
C GLY A 63 20.70 18.92 -15.14
N ALA A 64 21.07 17.81 -14.48
CA ALA A 64 21.38 16.54 -15.13
C ALA A 64 20.38 15.46 -14.68
N PRO A 65 20.20 14.39 -15.47
CA PRO A 65 19.36 13.27 -15.04
C PRO A 65 19.81 12.71 -13.68
N PRO A 66 18.91 12.47 -12.74
CA PRO A 66 19.29 11.95 -11.43
C PRO A 66 19.84 10.53 -11.52
N VAL A 67 20.82 10.22 -10.67
CA VAL A 67 21.42 8.89 -10.57
C VAL A 67 20.63 7.98 -9.62
N SER A 68 19.86 8.60 -8.72
CA SER A 68 19.04 7.91 -7.75
C SER A 68 17.84 8.78 -7.37
N VAL A 69 16.71 8.16 -7.04
CA VAL A 69 15.48 8.85 -6.65
C VAL A 69 14.88 8.21 -5.42
N ALA A 70 14.10 8.98 -4.65
CA ALA A 70 13.39 8.48 -3.48
C ALA A 70 11.98 9.05 -3.40
N LYS A 71 11.07 8.25 -2.82
CA LYS A 71 9.76 8.71 -2.33
C LYS A 71 9.80 8.75 -0.81
N VAL A 72 9.20 9.78 -0.24
CA VAL A 72 8.96 9.90 1.20
C VAL A 72 7.47 10.12 1.41
N GLU A 73 6.80 9.17 2.04
CA GLU A 73 5.40 9.30 2.42
C GLU A 73 5.34 10.09 3.73
N VAL A 74 4.73 11.27 3.66
CA VAL A 74 4.63 12.23 4.76
C VAL A 74 3.19 12.30 5.22
N THR A 75 2.95 12.03 6.50
CA THR A 75 1.68 12.29 7.16
C THR A 75 1.92 13.39 8.19
N ARG A 76 1.29 14.57 8.00
CA ARG A 76 1.60 15.79 8.77
C ARG A 76 1.13 15.73 10.19
N ASP A 77 -0.09 15.23 10.39
CA ASP A 77 -0.78 15.20 11.69
C ASP A 77 -0.65 13.83 12.39
N ASP A 78 0.21 12.97 11.85
CA ASP A 78 0.46 11.66 12.41
C ASP A 78 1.56 11.75 13.50
N PRO A 79 1.27 11.32 14.73
CA PRO A 79 2.26 11.24 15.79
C PRO A 79 3.33 10.16 15.58
N THR A 80 3.23 9.34 14.53
CA THR A 80 4.22 8.30 14.20
C THR A 80 5.62 8.87 14.12
N PRO A 81 6.60 8.29 14.81
CA PRO A 81 7.97 8.83 14.87
C PRO A 81 8.74 8.66 13.58
N TRP A 82 8.23 7.95 12.60
CA TRP A 82 8.89 7.58 11.35
C TRP A 82 8.09 7.99 10.12
N TRP A 83 8.80 8.14 8.98
CA TRP A 83 8.22 8.24 7.65
C TRP A 83 8.65 7.05 6.79
N ARG A 84 7.72 6.55 6.01
CA ARG A 84 7.99 5.50 5.04
C ARG A 84 8.68 6.09 3.82
N THR A 85 9.74 5.41 3.37
CA THR A 85 10.55 5.85 2.24
C THR A 85 10.80 4.69 1.29
N GLU A 86 11.04 5.00 0.03
CA GLU A 86 11.55 4.08 -0.98
C GLU A 86 12.75 4.74 -1.67
N LEU A 87 13.79 3.96 -1.96
CA LEU A 87 15.03 4.43 -2.59
C LEU A 87 15.33 3.59 -3.81
N HIS A 88 15.51 4.25 -4.95
CA HIS A 88 15.78 3.63 -6.25
C HIS A 88 17.04 4.19 -6.85
N VAL A 89 18.02 3.32 -7.17
CA VAL A 89 19.22 3.68 -7.93
C VAL A 89 19.05 3.19 -9.35
N ASP A 90 19.40 4.04 -10.32
CA ASP A 90 19.40 3.64 -11.73
C ASP A 90 20.18 2.33 -11.90
N PRO A 91 19.60 1.29 -12.48
CA PRO A 91 20.24 -0.03 -12.58
C PRO A 91 21.64 -0.03 -13.15
N VAL A 92 21.91 0.80 -14.18
CA VAL A 92 23.23 0.88 -14.83
C VAL A 92 24.29 1.62 -13.98
N LEU A 93 23.83 2.28 -12.91
CA LEU A 93 24.69 3.04 -11.99
C LEU A 93 24.82 2.38 -10.61
N ARG A 94 24.23 1.20 -10.39
CA ARG A 94 24.35 0.44 -9.14
C ARG A 94 25.80 0.06 -8.84
N ARG A 95 26.09 -0.26 -7.57
CA ARG A 95 27.39 -0.70 -7.06
C ARG A 95 28.52 0.35 -7.20
N ARG A 96 28.16 1.64 -7.25
CA ARG A 96 29.08 2.80 -7.31
C ARG A 96 28.98 3.71 -6.09
N GLY A 97 28.31 3.26 -5.01
CA GLY A 97 28.13 4.03 -3.77
C GLY A 97 26.98 5.03 -3.78
N TYR A 98 26.28 5.24 -4.89
CA TYR A 98 25.21 6.24 -4.99
C TYR A 98 24.03 5.96 -4.05
N GLY A 99 23.64 4.69 -3.87
CA GLY A 99 22.59 4.32 -2.92
C GLY A 99 22.94 4.68 -1.49
N SER A 100 24.16 4.41 -1.05
CA SER A 100 24.66 4.77 0.28
C SER A 100 24.70 6.28 0.50
N ALA A 101 25.20 7.03 -0.50
CA ALA A 101 25.28 8.48 -0.44
C ALA A 101 23.90 9.13 -0.38
N HIS A 102 22.94 8.65 -1.20
CA HIS A 102 21.58 9.16 -1.18
C HIS A 102 20.86 8.78 0.12
N LEU A 103 21.04 7.55 0.62
CA LEU A 103 20.44 7.10 1.88
C LEU A 103 20.87 7.99 3.06
N THR A 104 22.14 8.38 3.13
CA THR A 104 22.62 9.31 4.15
C THR A 104 21.91 10.67 4.09
N GLN A 105 21.72 11.21 2.88
CA GLN A 105 21.00 12.48 2.73
C GLN A 105 19.50 12.35 3.01
N LEU A 106 18.91 11.20 2.70
CA LEU A 106 17.54 10.88 3.02
C LEU A 106 17.32 10.78 4.54
N GLU A 107 18.24 10.16 5.27
CA GLU A 107 18.24 10.13 6.74
C GLU A 107 18.29 11.55 7.34
N ASN A 108 19.15 12.41 6.81
CA ASN A 108 19.20 13.82 7.22
C ASN A 108 17.89 14.54 6.91
N TYR A 109 17.34 14.33 5.71
CA TYR A 109 16.07 14.93 5.30
C TYR A 109 14.91 14.61 6.26
N VAL A 110 14.83 13.36 6.71
CA VAL A 110 13.82 12.88 7.65
C VAL A 110 14.07 13.44 9.06
N ARG A 111 15.33 13.42 9.52
CA ARG A 111 15.75 13.97 10.81
C ARG A 111 15.49 15.48 10.94
N ASP A 112 15.87 16.25 9.91
CA ASP A 112 15.71 17.72 9.89
C ASP A 112 14.24 18.15 9.96
N ARG A 113 13.31 17.20 9.73
CA ARG A 113 11.85 17.39 9.85
C ARG A 113 11.28 16.81 11.13
N GLY A 114 12.14 16.57 12.12
CA GLY A 114 11.75 16.19 13.48
C GLY A 114 11.36 14.72 13.65
N ARG A 115 11.57 13.86 12.63
CA ARG A 115 11.32 12.43 12.78
C ARG A 115 12.55 11.73 13.37
N ARG A 116 12.28 10.82 14.31
CA ARG A 116 13.34 10.09 15.03
C ARG A 116 13.69 8.76 14.39
N GLU A 117 12.87 8.30 13.48
CA GLU A 117 13.06 7.03 12.78
C GLU A 117 12.77 7.20 11.28
N ILE A 118 13.40 6.34 10.50
CA ILE A 118 13.15 6.19 9.07
C ILE A 118 12.80 4.73 8.79
N VAL A 119 11.77 4.50 7.98
CA VAL A 119 11.39 3.19 7.47
C VAL A 119 11.62 3.16 5.97
N VAL A 120 12.45 2.24 5.51
CA VAL A 120 12.70 2.02 4.09
C VAL A 120 11.96 0.77 3.64
N ALA A 121 11.03 0.95 2.70
CA ALA A 121 10.29 -0.15 2.10
C ALA A 121 11.06 -0.73 0.91
N VAL A 122 11.14 -2.05 0.86
CA VAL A 122 11.79 -2.81 -0.22
C VAL A 122 10.85 -3.90 -0.68
N ILE A 123 10.54 -3.93 -1.98
CA ILE A 123 9.72 -4.99 -2.57
C ILE A 123 10.64 -6.01 -3.23
N GLU A 124 10.39 -7.29 -2.97
CA GLU A 124 11.06 -8.44 -3.60
C GLU A 124 10.07 -9.15 -4.54
N GLY A 125 10.52 -9.53 -5.74
CA GLY A 125 9.77 -10.40 -6.65
C GLY A 125 9.73 -11.85 -6.17
N ALA A 126 8.88 -12.68 -6.78
CA ALA A 126 8.71 -14.09 -6.38
C ALA A 126 10.02 -14.89 -6.40
N ASN A 127 10.89 -14.63 -7.38
CA ASN A 127 12.17 -15.31 -7.56
C ASN A 127 13.28 -14.77 -6.66
N GLU A 128 13.05 -13.67 -5.97
CA GLU A 128 14.03 -12.97 -5.13
C GLU A 128 13.75 -13.12 -3.63
N VAL A 129 12.59 -13.69 -3.26
CA VAL A 129 12.22 -13.81 -1.84
C VAL A 129 13.32 -14.49 -1.05
N GLY A 130 13.89 -13.77 -0.09
CA GLY A 130 14.99 -14.23 0.74
C GLY A 130 16.39 -14.10 0.12
N LEU A 131 16.53 -13.78 -1.15
CA LEU A 131 17.81 -13.72 -1.89
C LEU A 131 18.18 -12.31 -2.35
N ALA A 132 17.29 -11.34 -2.23
CA ALA A 132 17.49 -10.00 -2.80
C ALA A 132 18.71 -9.29 -2.20
N PRO A 133 19.50 -8.57 -3.02
CA PRO A 133 20.65 -7.78 -2.54
C PRO A 133 20.27 -6.76 -1.45
N ASN A 134 19.01 -6.37 -1.41
CA ASN A 134 18.45 -5.43 -0.43
C ASN A 134 18.52 -5.97 1.01
N ARG A 135 18.44 -7.30 1.20
CA ARG A 135 18.60 -7.94 2.52
C ARG A 135 20.01 -7.80 3.09
N LEU A 136 20.98 -7.45 2.26
CA LEU A 136 22.36 -7.14 2.70
C LEU A 136 22.59 -5.63 2.83
N PHE A 137 21.99 -4.82 1.93
CA PHE A 137 22.21 -3.39 1.91
C PHE A 137 21.69 -2.69 3.18
N ALA A 138 20.45 -2.94 3.56
CA ALA A 138 19.83 -2.27 4.71
C ALA A 138 20.61 -2.55 6.04
N PRO A 139 20.95 -3.81 6.41
CA PRO A 139 21.74 -4.09 7.60
C PRO A 139 23.12 -3.43 7.60
N GLN A 140 23.81 -3.36 6.43
CA GLN A 140 25.11 -2.69 6.30
C GLN A 140 25.06 -1.20 6.64
N HIS A 141 23.85 -0.59 6.54
CA HIS A 141 23.61 0.81 6.91
C HIS A 141 22.95 0.97 8.29
N GLY A 142 22.94 -0.10 9.10
CA GLY A 142 22.42 -0.06 10.48
C GLY A 142 20.89 -0.13 10.58
N TYR A 143 20.22 -0.65 9.56
CA TYR A 143 18.78 -0.91 9.60
C TYR A 143 18.51 -2.30 10.16
N THR A 144 17.42 -2.43 10.89
CA THR A 144 16.83 -3.70 11.34
C THR A 144 15.51 -3.95 10.64
N LEU A 145 15.15 -5.21 10.42
CA LEU A 145 13.86 -5.56 9.83
C LEU A 145 12.75 -5.28 10.85
N GLY A 146 11.83 -4.38 10.50
CA GLY A 146 10.69 -3.99 11.34
C GLY A 146 9.43 -4.79 11.03
N ASP A 147 9.15 -5.08 9.74
CA ASP A 147 8.05 -5.96 9.32
C ASP A 147 8.37 -6.62 7.99
N GLU A 148 7.82 -7.80 7.78
CA GLU A 148 7.84 -8.52 6.51
C GLU A 148 6.43 -8.94 6.14
N SER A 149 5.99 -8.48 4.97
CA SER A 149 4.69 -8.81 4.40
C SER A 149 4.86 -9.66 3.16
N ALA A 150 4.12 -10.74 3.04
CA ALA A 150 4.07 -11.54 1.82
C ALA A 150 3.11 -10.91 0.81
N ARG A 151 3.58 -10.71 -0.43
CA ARG A 151 2.69 -10.47 -1.57
C ARG A 151 2.12 -11.80 -2.04
N ARG A 152 0.80 -11.83 -2.18
CA ARG A 152 0.08 -12.95 -2.78
C ARG A 152 -0.73 -12.47 -3.96
N ASP A 153 -0.68 -13.22 -5.03
CA ASP A 153 -1.46 -12.95 -6.23
C ASP A 153 -2.53 -14.03 -6.41
N LEU A 154 -3.73 -13.57 -6.70
CA LEU A 154 -4.89 -14.38 -7.07
C LEU A 154 -5.12 -14.23 -8.57
N ALA A 155 -5.15 -15.33 -9.30
CA ALA A 155 -5.44 -15.31 -10.73
C ALA A 155 -6.88 -14.81 -10.99
N TRP A 156 -7.04 -14.01 -12.02
CA TRP A 156 -8.33 -13.51 -12.45
C TRP A 156 -8.61 -13.91 -13.91
N PRO A 157 -9.83 -14.27 -14.31
CA PRO A 157 -11.07 -14.24 -13.51
C PRO A 157 -11.11 -15.30 -12.41
N PHE A 158 -11.86 -15.00 -11.34
CA PHE A 158 -12.03 -15.90 -10.21
C PHE A 158 -12.95 -17.07 -10.58
N PRO A 159 -12.60 -18.33 -10.25
CA PRO A 159 -13.41 -19.48 -10.63
C PRO A 159 -14.81 -19.47 -9.98
N THR A 160 -15.86 -19.48 -10.78
CA THR A 160 -17.25 -19.46 -10.30
C THR A 160 -17.57 -20.61 -9.35
N ALA A 161 -17.12 -21.83 -9.68
CA ALA A 161 -17.36 -23.00 -8.84
C ALA A 161 -16.76 -22.83 -7.43
N LEU A 162 -15.52 -22.31 -7.33
CA LEU A 162 -14.90 -22.03 -6.03
C LEU A 162 -15.63 -20.92 -5.27
N ARG A 163 -16.05 -19.88 -5.99
CA ARG A 163 -16.86 -18.78 -5.41
C ARG A 163 -18.13 -19.33 -4.75
N ASP A 164 -18.88 -20.15 -5.48
CA ASP A 164 -20.16 -20.69 -5.01
C ASP A 164 -19.96 -21.66 -3.84
N GLU A 165 -18.92 -22.48 -3.87
CA GLU A 165 -18.52 -23.34 -2.75
C GLU A 165 -18.21 -22.50 -1.50
N LEU A 166 -17.38 -21.45 -1.62
CA LEU A 166 -17.01 -20.59 -0.50
C LEU A 166 -18.22 -19.83 0.07
N LEU A 167 -19.10 -19.32 -0.79
CA LEU A 167 -20.33 -18.67 -0.37
C LEU A 167 -21.26 -19.62 0.38
N ALA A 168 -21.45 -20.84 -0.12
CA ALA A 168 -22.26 -21.87 0.56
C ALA A 168 -21.71 -22.22 1.95
N ARG A 169 -20.39 -22.24 2.10
CA ARG A 169 -19.70 -22.55 3.36
C ARG A 169 -19.69 -21.38 4.35
N TRP A 170 -19.57 -20.11 3.86
CA TRP A 170 -19.33 -18.97 4.72
C TRP A 170 -20.59 -18.18 5.10
N ARG A 171 -21.59 -18.06 4.20
CA ARG A 171 -22.85 -17.33 4.48
C ARG A 171 -23.60 -17.81 5.72
N PRO A 172 -23.69 -19.13 6.02
CA PRO A 172 -24.37 -19.57 7.22
C PRO A 172 -23.72 -19.11 8.54
N LEU A 173 -22.44 -18.69 8.50
CA LEU A 173 -21.71 -18.19 9.67
C LEU A 173 -21.88 -16.68 9.89
N ALA A 174 -22.53 -15.99 8.97
CA ALA A 174 -22.68 -14.53 8.96
C ALA A 174 -24.15 -14.08 8.94
N GLN A 175 -25.06 -14.84 9.57
CA GLN A 175 -26.51 -14.57 9.51
C GLN A 175 -26.90 -13.23 10.16
N ASP A 176 -26.13 -12.76 11.16
CA ASP A 176 -26.36 -11.49 11.84
C ASP A 176 -25.76 -10.29 11.08
N TYR A 177 -25.26 -10.51 9.87
CA TYR A 177 -24.55 -9.50 9.09
C TYR A 177 -25.12 -9.40 7.67
N GLU A 178 -25.17 -8.17 7.19
CA GLU A 178 -25.45 -7.84 5.80
C GLU A 178 -24.19 -7.31 5.11
N ILE A 179 -23.84 -7.87 3.96
CA ILE A 179 -22.73 -7.37 3.14
C ILE A 179 -23.26 -6.29 2.20
N LEU A 180 -22.80 -5.07 2.44
CA LEU A 180 -23.08 -3.90 1.62
C LEU A 180 -21.92 -3.66 0.66
N THR A 181 -22.22 -3.13 -0.52
CA THR A 181 -21.18 -2.79 -1.50
C THR A 181 -21.45 -1.43 -2.13
N TRP A 182 -20.36 -0.74 -2.50
CA TRP A 182 -20.41 0.50 -3.28
C TRP A 182 -19.11 0.71 -4.05
N THR A 183 -19.14 1.66 -4.98
CA THR A 183 -17.95 2.08 -5.75
C THR A 183 -17.65 3.54 -5.48
N SER A 184 -16.36 3.86 -5.45
CA SER A 184 -15.78 5.21 -5.34
C SER A 184 -16.14 5.95 -4.05
N THR A 185 -17.42 6.15 -3.74
CA THR A 185 -17.86 7.08 -2.69
C THR A 185 -18.69 6.36 -1.64
N THR A 186 -18.23 6.42 -0.37
CA THR A 186 -18.97 5.86 0.78
C THR A 186 -20.34 6.55 0.94
N PRO A 187 -21.44 5.81 1.04
CA PRO A 187 -22.77 6.42 1.31
C PRO A 187 -22.75 7.25 2.60
N GLY A 188 -23.37 8.44 2.56
CA GLY A 188 -23.32 9.43 3.65
C GLY A 188 -23.68 8.87 5.03
N ARG A 189 -24.66 7.97 5.11
CA ARG A 189 -25.07 7.31 6.37
C ARG A 189 -23.95 6.46 7.00
N TRP A 190 -23.00 5.95 6.20
CA TRP A 190 -21.91 5.09 6.65
C TRP A 190 -20.57 5.80 6.82
N LEU A 191 -20.54 7.11 6.60
CA LEU A 191 -19.29 7.87 6.55
C LEU A 191 -18.58 7.90 7.92
N ALA A 192 -19.36 8.04 9.01
CA ALA A 192 -18.81 8.02 10.36
C ALA A 192 -18.26 6.63 10.75
N ASP A 193 -19.01 5.57 10.44
CA ASP A 193 -18.57 4.19 10.71
C ASP A 193 -17.32 3.86 9.89
N ARG A 194 -17.28 4.29 8.60
CA ARG A 194 -16.12 4.08 7.74
C ARG A 194 -14.88 4.79 8.29
N ALA A 195 -15.03 6.03 8.75
CA ALA A 195 -13.96 6.78 9.39
C ALA A 195 -13.44 6.07 10.65
N HIS A 196 -14.35 5.63 11.51
CA HIS A 196 -14.00 4.85 12.72
C HIS A 196 -13.23 3.58 12.38
N LEU A 197 -13.72 2.78 11.43
CA LEU A 197 -13.04 1.53 11.03
C LEU A 197 -11.64 1.79 10.50
N THR A 198 -11.43 2.87 9.74
CA THR A 198 -10.09 3.23 9.26
C THR A 198 -9.18 3.69 10.39
N ALA A 199 -9.69 4.50 11.32
CA ALA A 199 -8.92 4.99 12.47
C ALA A 199 -8.41 3.86 13.38
N VAL A 200 -9.21 2.83 13.59
CA VAL A 200 -8.83 1.70 14.48
C VAL A 200 -8.02 0.61 13.76
N MET A 201 -7.96 0.63 12.44
CA MET A 201 -7.27 -0.41 11.67
C MET A 201 -5.81 -0.62 12.10
N PRO A 202 -4.99 0.41 12.34
CA PRO A 202 -3.62 0.23 12.78
C PRO A 202 -3.52 -0.56 14.09
N SER A 203 -4.42 -0.33 15.04
CA SER A 203 -4.44 -1.03 16.34
C SER A 203 -5.03 -2.46 16.28
N GLU A 204 -5.80 -2.76 15.25
CA GLU A 204 -6.45 -4.05 15.06
C GLU A 204 -5.65 -5.01 14.15
N ALA A 205 -4.73 -4.48 13.35
CA ALA A 205 -3.85 -5.28 12.50
C ALA A 205 -2.58 -5.71 13.26
N PRO A 206 -2.10 -6.95 13.07
CA PRO A 206 -0.83 -7.34 13.66
C PRO A 206 0.31 -6.71 12.85
N TYR A 207 1.02 -5.79 13.47
CA TYR A 207 2.32 -5.30 13.00
C TYR A 207 3.41 -5.91 13.88
N ALA A 208 4.60 -6.17 13.32
CA ALA A 208 5.72 -6.73 14.09
C ALA A 208 6.26 -5.68 15.08
N ASP A 209 7.41 -5.07 14.78
CA ASP A 209 8.05 -4.08 15.64
C ASP A 209 7.72 -2.62 15.25
N LEU A 210 6.85 -2.43 14.27
CA LEU A 210 6.35 -1.11 13.88
C LEU A 210 5.01 -0.88 14.58
N GLU A 211 5.00 -0.21 15.72
CA GLU A 211 3.77 0.21 16.37
C GLU A 211 3.13 1.35 15.57
N PRO A 212 2.04 1.10 14.86
CA PRO A 212 1.29 2.16 14.24
C PRO A 212 0.46 2.85 15.33
N LEU A 213 0.58 4.16 15.41
CA LEU A 213 -0.29 4.96 16.25
C LEU A 213 -1.65 5.13 15.57
N SER A 214 -2.71 5.26 16.37
CA SER A 214 -4.05 5.52 15.83
C SER A 214 -4.05 6.85 15.09
N GLU A 215 -4.49 6.83 13.86
CA GLU A 215 -4.73 8.03 13.08
C GLU A 215 -6.12 8.61 13.39
N GLU A 216 -6.21 9.94 13.41
CA GLU A 216 -7.52 10.59 13.47
C GLU A 216 -8.17 10.57 12.09
N TRP A 217 -9.33 9.92 12.01
CA TRP A 217 -10.14 9.89 10.80
C TRP A 217 -11.53 10.44 11.09
N ASP A 218 -11.97 11.33 10.22
CA ASP A 218 -13.33 11.86 10.15
C ASP A 218 -13.91 11.65 8.73
N GLY A 219 -15.17 11.99 8.57
CA GLY A 219 -15.82 11.88 7.26
C GLY A 219 -15.18 12.73 6.18
N ALA A 220 -14.61 13.87 6.51
CA ALA A 220 -13.92 14.73 5.54
C ALA A 220 -12.61 14.09 5.07
N ARG A 221 -11.86 13.43 5.96
CA ARG A 221 -10.65 12.69 5.58
C ARG A 221 -10.98 11.47 4.71
N VAL A 222 -12.08 10.75 4.99
CA VAL A 222 -12.56 9.68 4.10
C VAL A 222 -12.84 10.22 2.70
N ARG A 223 -13.53 11.37 2.58
CA ARG A 223 -13.80 12.00 1.28
C ARG A 223 -12.52 12.38 0.52
N ARG A 224 -11.58 13.03 1.19
CA ARG A 224 -10.27 13.37 0.59
C ARG A 224 -9.51 12.12 0.11
N PHE A 225 -9.55 11.04 0.88
CA PHE A 225 -8.97 9.76 0.46
C PHE A 225 -9.64 9.23 -0.82
N GLU A 226 -10.97 9.20 -0.88
CA GLU A 226 -11.74 8.75 -2.05
C GLU A 226 -11.44 9.63 -3.30
N GLU A 227 -11.41 10.94 -3.14
CA GLU A 227 -11.05 11.91 -4.19
C GLU A 227 -9.62 11.69 -4.70
N ARG A 228 -8.68 11.44 -3.79
CA ARG A 228 -7.30 11.11 -4.15
C ARG A 228 -7.20 9.81 -4.94
N VAL A 229 -7.92 8.76 -4.55
CA VAL A 229 -7.98 7.51 -5.31
C VAL A 229 -8.52 7.75 -6.72
N ALA A 230 -9.57 8.54 -6.84
CA ALA A 230 -10.13 8.93 -8.14
C ALA A 230 -9.15 9.76 -8.98
N SER A 231 -8.40 10.71 -8.38
CA SER A 231 -7.39 11.51 -9.07
C SER A 231 -6.18 10.69 -9.57
N MET A 232 -5.96 9.52 -8.97
CA MET A 232 -4.96 8.54 -9.45
C MET A 232 -5.47 7.71 -10.65
N GLY A 233 -6.68 7.97 -11.17
CA GLY A 233 -7.28 7.18 -12.24
C GLY A 233 -7.70 5.77 -11.80
N ARG A 234 -7.93 5.58 -10.49
CA ARG A 234 -8.35 4.28 -9.92
C ARG A 234 -9.84 4.24 -9.61
N GLU A 235 -10.43 3.07 -9.80
CA GLU A 235 -11.71 2.74 -9.20
C GLU A 235 -11.50 2.14 -7.82
N LEU A 236 -12.28 2.58 -6.85
CA LEU A 236 -12.34 2.04 -5.50
C LEU A 236 -13.61 1.20 -5.36
N LEU A 237 -13.45 -0.08 -5.10
CA LEU A 237 -14.51 -1.07 -4.93
C LEU A 237 -14.54 -1.48 -3.47
N VAL A 238 -15.63 -1.20 -2.77
CA VAL A 238 -15.73 -1.40 -1.32
C VAL A 238 -16.84 -2.38 -0.99
N ALA A 239 -16.55 -3.28 -0.08
CA ALA A 239 -17.54 -4.09 0.62
C ALA A 239 -17.43 -3.84 2.12
N ALA A 240 -18.55 -3.77 2.80
CA ALA A 240 -18.60 -3.61 4.25
C ALA A 240 -19.64 -4.56 4.86
N ALA A 241 -19.39 -5.00 6.10
CA ALA A 241 -20.34 -5.80 6.85
C ALA A 241 -21.08 -4.89 7.85
N ARG A 242 -22.39 -4.80 7.69
CA ARG A 242 -23.32 -4.19 8.64
C ARG A 242 -23.78 -5.25 9.62
N HIS A 243 -23.63 -5.03 10.91
CA HIS A 243 -24.22 -5.85 11.94
C HIS A 243 -25.68 -5.46 12.11
N VAL A 244 -26.60 -6.40 11.91
CA VAL A 244 -28.04 -6.13 11.81
C VAL A 244 -28.60 -5.51 13.08
N THR A 245 -28.21 -6.02 14.25
CA THR A 245 -28.75 -5.57 15.54
C THR A 245 -28.29 -4.16 15.93
N SER A 246 -27.02 -3.81 15.71
CA SER A 246 -26.50 -2.47 16.08
C SER A 246 -26.66 -1.44 14.99
N ASP A 247 -27.06 -1.84 13.79
CA ASP A 247 -27.16 -1.00 12.57
C ASP A 247 -25.89 -0.20 12.30
N SER A 248 -24.70 -0.81 12.52
CA SER A 248 -23.39 -0.18 12.33
C SER A 248 -22.48 -1.03 11.45
N LEU A 249 -21.53 -0.40 10.76
CA LEU A 249 -20.47 -1.13 10.05
C LEU A 249 -19.44 -1.64 11.04
N VAL A 250 -19.14 -2.93 10.95
CA VAL A 250 -18.20 -3.62 11.85
C VAL A 250 -16.99 -4.20 11.12
N ALA A 251 -16.99 -4.09 9.80
CA ALA A 251 -15.92 -4.57 8.94
C ALA A 251 -15.98 -3.88 7.57
N PHE A 252 -14.84 -3.78 6.90
CA PHE A 252 -14.76 -3.35 5.50
C PHE A 252 -13.63 -4.05 4.76
N SER A 253 -13.71 -4.04 3.43
CA SER A 253 -12.65 -4.51 2.52
C SER A 253 -12.65 -3.63 1.28
N GLU A 254 -11.46 -3.26 0.81
CA GLU A 254 -11.25 -2.38 -0.34
C GLU A 254 -10.42 -3.08 -1.40
N LEU A 255 -10.87 -2.97 -2.64
CA LEU A 255 -10.14 -3.39 -3.82
C LEU A 255 -10.05 -2.20 -4.78
N THR A 256 -8.88 -1.98 -5.38
CA THR A 256 -8.72 -0.91 -6.36
C THR A 256 -8.17 -1.45 -7.67
N VAL A 257 -8.57 -0.81 -8.78
CA VAL A 257 -8.07 -1.12 -10.11
C VAL A 257 -7.85 0.18 -10.89
N SER A 258 -6.73 0.29 -11.60
CA SER A 258 -6.48 1.41 -12.49
C SER A 258 -7.25 1.21 -13.79
N ARG A 259 -7.91 2.28 -14.28
CA ARG A 259 -8.62 2.25 -15.58
C ARG A 259 -7.67 2.19 -16.75
N ASP A 260 -6.51 2.83 -16.62
CA ASP A 260 -5.54 2.96 -17.72
C ASP A 260 -4.53 1.80 -17.77
N SER A 261 -4.38 1.03 -16.68
CA SER A 261 -3.54 -0.16 -16.60
C SER A 261 -4.19 -1.22 -15.71
N PRO A 262 -5.22 -1.86 -16.21
CA PRO A 262 -6.07 -2.72 -15.41
C PRO A 262 -5.50 -4.13 -15.18
N ASP A 263 -4.32 -4.48 -15.69
CA ASP A 263 -3.76 -5.83 -15.58
C ASP A 263 -3.75 -6.37 -14.14
N THR A 264 -3.54 -5.50 -13.15
CA THR A 264 -3.52 -5.86 -11.74
C THR A 264 -4.49 -5.01 -10.93
N ALA A 265 -5.44 -5.65 -10.28
CA ALA A 265 -6.21 -5.05 -9.20
C ALA A 265 -5.47 -5.27 -7.87
N TYR A 266 -5.58 -4.33 -6.94
CA TYR A 266 -4.94 -4.41 -5.65
C TYR A 266 -5.98 -4.49 -4.54
N GLN A 267 -5.93 -5.58 -3.79
CA GLN A 267 -6.69 -5.70 -2.56
C GLN A 267 -5.96 -4.89 -1.48
N TRP A 268 -6.55 -3.77 -1.13
CA TRP A 268 -6.07 -2.90 -0.08
C TRP A 268 -6.55 -3.40 1.28
N ASP A 269 -7.01 -2.50 2.11
CA ASP A 269 -7.36 -2.79 3.48
C ASP A 269 -8.51 -3.80 3.62
N THR A 270 -8.39 -4.65 4.62
CA THR A 270 -9.47 -5.52 5.08
C THR A 270 -9.43 -5.58 6.59
N LEU A 271 -10.45 -5.06 7.23
CA LEU A 271 -10.61 -5.06 8.68
C LEU A 271 -11.92 -5.76 9.08
N VAL A 272 -11.84 -6.55 10.14
CA VAL A 272 -13.00 -7.01 10.92
C VAL A 272 -12.70 -6.68 12.37
N LEU A 273 -13.56 -5.88 13.01
CA LEU A 273 -13.45 -5.55 14.44
C LEU A 273 -13.40 -6.83 15.27
N ARG A 274 -12.58 -6.84 16.32
CA ARG A 274 -12.29 -8.04 17.14
C ARG A 274 -13.55 -8.76 17.63
N ALA A 275 -14.55 -8.01 18.08
CA ALA A 275 -15.83 -8.56 18.57
C ALA A 275 -16.65 -9.29 17.50
N HIS A 276 -16.35 -9.05 16.20
CA HIS A 276 -17.09 -9.60 15.06
C HIS A 276 -16.26 -10.58 14.22
N ARG A 277 -15.10 -11.03 14.73
CA ARG A 277 -14.27 -12.05 14.09
C ARG A 277 -14.89 -13.45 14.23
N GLY A 278 -14.45 -14.39 13.41
CA GLY A 278 -14.96 -15.77 13.40
C GLY A 278 -16.14 -16.01 12.46
N HIS A 279 -16.81 -14.97 11.97
CA HIS A 279 -17.98 -15.04 11.09
C HIS A 279 -17.66 -15.03 9.59
N ARG A 280 -16.41 -15.25 9.20
CA ARG A 280 -15.95 -15.28 7.80
C ARG A 280 -16.18 -13.96 7.01
N LEU A 281 -16.43 -12.85 7.69
CA LEU A 281 -16.75 -11.56 7.07
C LEU A 281 -15.66 -11.09 6.11
N GLY A 282 -14.37 -11.24 6.48
CA GLY A 282 -13.26 -10.86 5.59
C GLY A 282 -13.29 -11.58 4.24
N GLY A 283 -13.59 -12.88 4.24
CA GLY A 283 -13.73 -13.66 3.00
C GLY A 283 -14.96 -13.26 2.19
N LEU A 284 -16.11 -13.10 2.84
CA LEU A 284 -17.37 -12.67 2.19
C LEU A 284 -17.23 -11.30 1.54
N MET A 285 -16.59 -10.34 2.22
CA MET A 285 -16.36 -9.01 1.66
C MET A 285 -15.37 -9.03 0.48
N LYS A 286 -14.31 -9.85 0.53
CA LYS A 286 -13.40 -10.03 -0.60
C LYS A 286 -14.12 -10.62 -1.82
N LEU A 287 -14.99 -11.62 -1.65
CA LEU A 287 -15.82 -12.13 -2.73
C LEU A 287 -16.75 -11.04 -3.29
N ALA A 288 -17.34 -10.21 -2.43
CA ALA A 288 -18.21 -9.12 -2.86
C ALA A 288 -17.44 -8.02 -3.63
N THR A 289 -16.22 -7.66 -3.22
CA THR A 289 -15.39 -6.73 -4.02
C THR A 289 -14.94 -7.35 -5.35
N MET A 290 -14.72 -8.66 -5.42
CA MET A 290 -14.48 -9.38 -6.67
C MET A 290 -15.71 -9.38 -7.59
N ASP A 291 -16.91 -9.49 -7.03
CA ASP A 291 -18.16 -9.34 -7.81
C ASP A 291 -18.26 -7.93 -8.41
N LEU A 292 -17.94 -6.88 -7.64
CA LEU A 292 -17.85 -5.52 -8.18
C LEU A 292 -16.79 -5.41 -9.29
N LEU A 293 -15.61 -6.01 -9.10
CA LEU A 293 -14.54 -6.02 -10.11
C LEU A 293 -15.01 -6.66 -11.42
N ALA A 294 -15.73 -7.77 -11.34
CA ALA A 294 -16.28 -8.43 -12.53
C ALA A 294 -17.25 -7.51 -13.32
N HIS A 295 -18.00 -6.66 -12.61
CA HIS A 295 -18.93 -5.71 -13.23
C HIS A 295 -18.23 -4.51 -13.90
N THR A 296 -16.97 -4.24 -13.59
CA THR A 296 -16.21 -3.15 -14.27
C THR A 296 -15.92 -3.48 -15.74
N GLY A 297 -15.88 -4.74 -16.11
CA GLY A 297 -15.50 -5.19 -17.46
C GLY A 297 -14.02 -4.94 -17.81
N LEU A 298 -13.21 -4.47 -16.87
CA LEU A 298 -11.79 -4.20 -17.09
C LEU A 298 -11.01 -5.51 -17.31
N PRO A 299 -9.99 -5.53 -18.19
CA PRO A 299 -9.23 -6.74 -18.53
C PRO A 299 -8.17 -7.06 -17.46
N VAL A 300 -8.59 -7.23 -16.22
CA VAL A 300 -7.74 -7.63 -15.09
C VAL A 300 -7.23 -9.06 -15.31
N ARG A 301 -6.00 -9.33 -14.91
CA ARG A 301 -5.38 -10.67 -14.97
C ARG A 301 -5.13 -11.27 -13.59
N ARG A 302 -4.97 -10.40 -12.58
CA ARG A 302 -4.70 -10.83 -11.19
C ARG A 302 -5.17 -9.80 -10.18
N ILE A 303 -5.37 -10.28 -8.96
CA ILE A 303 -5.56 -9.46 -7.77
C ILE A 303 -4.35 -9.66 -6.86
N SER A 304 -3.61 -8.59 -6.55
CA SER A 304 -2.48 -8.63 -5.63
C SER A 304 -2.89 -8.15 -4.24
N THR A 305 -2.36 -8.80 -3.21
CA THR A 305 -2.55 -8.40 -1.80
C THR A 305 -1.26 -8.55 -1.02
N PHE A 306 -1.07 -7.71 0.00
CA PHE A 306 0.06 -7.77 0.92
C PHE A 306 -0.45 -8.04 2.33
N ASN A 307 0.17 -8.96 3.04
CA ASN A 307 -0.17 -9.23 4.44
C ASN A 307 1.09 -9.50 5.23
N SER A 308 1.23 -8.85 6.39
CA SER A 308 2.26 -9.20 7.36
C SER A 308 2.23 -10.71 7.62
N LEU A 309 3.41 -11.31 7.73
CA LEU A 309 3.56 -12.74 8.04
C LEU A 309 2.93 -13.11 9.39
N LEU A 310 2.71 -12.13 10.26
CA LEU A 310 2.03 -12.31 11.54
C LEU A 310 0.51 -12.40 11.41
N ASN A 311 -0.06 -11.93 10.29
CA ASN A 311 -1.51 -11.93 10.06
C ASN A 311 -2.00 -13.30 9.55
N THR A 312 -1.76 -14.35 10.33
CA THR A 312 -2.16 -15.72 10.01
C THR A 312 -3.65 -15.86 9.63
N PRO A 313 -4.61 -15.18 10.30
CA PRO A 313 -6.02 -15.27 9.90
C PRO A 313 -6.27 -14.79 8.47
N MET A 314 -5.68 -13.64 8.07
CA MET A 314 -5.86 -13.09 6.73
C MET A 314 -5.11 -13.90 5.68
N ILE A 315 -3.93 -14.45 6.02
CA ILE A 315 -3.19 -15.37 5.17
C ILE A 315 -4.06 -16.57 4.81
N ARG A 316 -4.72 -17.19 5.81
CA ARG A 316 -5.62 -18.33 5.58
C ARG A 316 -6.80 -17.98 4.68
N VAL A 317 -7.41 -16.80 4.87
CA VAL A 317 -8.50 -16.33 3.98
C VAL A 317 -8.01 -16.22 2.54
N ASN A 318 -6.83 -15.62 2.32
CA ASN A 318 -6.27 -15.49 0.97
C ASN A 318 -5.91 -16.85 0.34
N GLU A 319 -5.40 -17.78 1.13
CA GLU A 319 -5.08 -19.15 0.68
C GLU A 319 -6.36 -19.95 0.35
N GLU A 320 -7.43 -19.82 1.16
CA GLU A 320 -8.74 -20.41 0.84
C GLU A 320 -9.32 -19.83 -0.46
N LEU A 321 -9.04 -18.57 -0.79
CA LEU A 321 -9.36 -17.96 -2.07
C LEU A 321 -8.43 -18.43 -3.22
N GLY A 322 -7.38 -19.19 -2.93
CA GLY A 322 -6.43 -19.71 -3.94
C GLY A 322 -5.29 -18.74 -4.26
N ALA A 323 -5.08 -17.70 -3.47
CA ALA A 323 -3.96 -16.78 -3.65
C ALA A 323 -2.62 -17.46 -3.37
N ARG A 324 -1.61 -17.18 -4.19
CA ARG A 324 -0.28 -17.79 -4.12
C ARG A 324 0.80 -16.76 -3.85
N LEU A 325 1.86 -17.17 -3.16
CA LEU A 325 3.02 -16.32 -2.91
C LEU A 325 3.61 -15.80 -4.22
N ALA A 326 3.78 -14.50 -4.31
CA ALA A 326 4.25 -13.79 -5.50
C ALA A 326 5.34 -12.74 -5.21
N GLY A 327 5.76 -12.60 -3.97
CA GLY A 327 6.80 -11.67 -3.56
C GLY A 327 6.74 -11.34 -2.08
N ALA A 328 7.56 -10.38 -1.67
CA ALA A 328 7.57 -9.86 -0.31
C ALA A 328 7.69 -8.32 -0.31
N ASN A 329 7.26 -7.70 0.77
CA ASN A 329 7.54 -6.31 1.08
C ASN A 329 8.20 -6.27 2.46
N LEU A 330 9.40 -5.71 2.51
CA LEU A 330 10.23 -5.59 3.69
C LEU A 330 10.23 -4.15 4.18
N LEU A 331 9.95 -3.93 5.43
CA LEU A 331 10.04 -2.63 6.08
C LEU A 331 11.27 -2.63 6.98
N TRP A 332 12.32 -1.95 6.53
CA TRP A 332 13.57 -1.78 7.28
C TRP A 332 13.53 -0.48 8.06
N ARG A 333 13.75 -0.53 9.37
CA ARG A 333 13.74 0.64 10.24
C ARG A 333 15.12 0.97 10.78
N LYS A 334 15.35 2.26 11.03
CA LYS A 334 16.53 2.77 11.71
C LYS A 334 16.18 3.95 12.58
N THR A 335 16.62 3.93 13.84
CA THR A 335 16.57 5.10 14.72
C THR A 335 17.65 6.08 14.31
N LEU A 336 17.28 7.34 14.11
CA LEU A 336 18.19 8.41 13.74
C LEU A 336 18.75 9.06 15.00
N ALA A 337 20.08 9.19 15.09
CA ALA A 337 20.73 9.87 16.22
C ALA A 337 20.22 11.34 16.29
N SER A 338 19.96 11.79 17.51
CA SER A 338 19.69 13.21 17.77
C SER A 338 20.94 14.03 17.43
N THR A 339 20.78 15.11 16.71
CA THR A 339 21.88 16.10 16.48
C THR A 339 22.22 16.83 17.75
#